data_fe24366b076831365ed8b6b5cdc3a08a
#
_entry.id   fe24366b076831365ed8b6b5cdc3a08a
#
_cell.length_a   1.000
_cell.length_b   1.000
_cell.length_c   1.000
_cell.angle_alpha   90.00
_cell.angle_beta   90.00
_cell.angle_gamma   90.00
#
_symmetry.space_group_name_H-M   'P 1'
#
loop_
_entity.id
_entity.type
_entity.pdbx_description
1 polymer ?
#
loop_
_entity_poly.entity_id
_entity_poly.type
_entity_poly.pdbx_seq_one_letter_code
_entity_poly.pdbx_strand_id
1 'polypeptide(L)'
;MDSEIFEKLPPTKLFFRCAIPSMITMAFGALYQIADGLFVGRFIGEDALAAVNLIMPLIMMVFAFANMVATGASVRISVLLGEKKQEDASQVFSFSLKFIFLMSCVIGVAGLVFAEVLVRFLAPGATE
;
A
#
# COMPACT_ATOMS: atom_id res chain seq x y z
N MET A 1 -3.45 -9.87 23.27
CA MET A 1 -4.75 -9.35 22.81
C MET A 1 -5.38 -10.40 21.91
N ASP A 2 -6.14 -11.22 22.53
CA ASP A 2 -7.38 -11.87 22.10
C ASP A 2 -7.33 -12.99 21.05
N SER A 3 -6.38 -13.89 21.14
CA SER A 3 -6.49 -15.21 20.47
C SER A 3 -7.73 -15.99 20.95
N GLU A 4 -8.20 -15.75 22.17
CA GLU A 4 -9.43 -16.34 22.70
C GLU A 4 -10.72 -15.85 22.01
N ILE A 5 -10.69 -14.66 21.41
CA ILE A 5 -11.86 -14.11 20.69
C ILE A 5 -12.07 -14.84 19.37
N PHE A 6 -10.98 -15.27 18.72
CA PHE A 6 -11.04 -16.01 17.46
C PHE A 6 -11.53 -17.45 17.64
N GLU A 7 -11.30 -18.06 18.82
CA GLU A 7 -11.74 -19.43 19.11
C GLU A 7 -13.21 -19.54 19.56
N LYS A 8 -13.77 -18.49 20.16
CA LYS A 8 -15.10 -18.54 20.81
C LYS A 8 -16.25 -17.94 20.00
N LEU A 9 -15.98 -17.20 18.92
CA LEU A 9 -17.03 -16.55 18.14
C LEU A 9 -17.45 -17.40 16.93
N PRO A 10 -18.76 -17.47 16.62
CA PRO A 10 -19.22 -18.12 15.40
C PRO A 10 -18.63 -17.41 14.16
N PRO A 11 -18.32 -18.15 13.09
CA PRO A 11 -17.61 -17.62 11.90
C PRO A 11 -18.24 -16.36 11.31
N THR A 12 -19.56 -16.28 11.33
CA THR A 12 -20.32 -15.12 10.83
C THR A 12 -20.07 -13.85 11.64
N LYS A 13 -20.04 -13.92 12.96
CA LYS A 13 -19.75 -12.75 13.81
C LYS A 13 -18.31 -12.28 13.67
N LEU A 14 -17.38 -13.22 13.53
CA LEU A 14 -15.98 -12.93 13.29
C LEU A 14 -15.78 -12.22 11.96
N PHE A 15 -16.46 -12.71 10.91
CA PHE A 15 -16.43 -12.09 9.58
C PHE A 15 -16.88 -10.62 9.62
N PHE A 16 -18.04 -10.32 10.18
CA PHE A 16 -18.56 -8.96 10.27
C PHE A 16 -17.68 -8.05 11.13
N ARG A 17 -17.11 -8.58 12.20
CA ARG A 17 -16.21 -7.82 13.08
C ARG A 17 -14.91 -7.40 12.38
N CYS A 18 -14.43 -8.18 11.43
CA CYS A 18 -13.26 -7.83 10.61
C CYS A 18 -13.65 -7.03 9.35
N ALA A 19 -14.77 -7.37 8.72
CA ALA A 19 -15.22 -6.76 7.48
C ALA A 19 -15.61 -5.28 7.67
N ILE A 20 -16.39 -4.96 8.73
CA ILE A 20 -16.88 -3.60 8.94
C ILE A 20 -15.75 -2.57 9.07
N PRO A 21 -14.72 -2.75 9.92
CA PRO A 21 -13.60 -1.83 10.01
C PRO A 21 -12.83 -1.70 8.68
N SER A 22 -12.64 -2.82 7.97
CA SER A 22 -11.97 -2.83 6.67
C SER A 22 -12.74 -2.06 5.60
N MET A 23 -14.07 -2.21 5.56
CA MET A 23 -14.94 -1.45 4.65
C MET A 23 -14.89 0.05 4.94
N ILE A 24 -14.91 0.44 6.22
CA ILE A 24 -14.79 1.83 6.65
C ILE A 24 -13.44 2.41 6.18
N THR A 25 -12.36 1.67 6.40
CA THR A 25 -11.01 2.11 5.96
C THR A 25 -10.95 2.29 4.44
N MET A 26 -11.52 1.35 3.68
CA MET A 26 -11.58 1.46 2.21
C MET A 26 -12.43 2.66 1.77
N ALA A 27 -13.56 2.92 2.43
CA ALA A 27 -14.41 4.07 2.12
C ALA A 27 -13.67 5.40 2.37
N PHE A 28 -12.95 5.52 3.49
CA PHE A 28 -12.11 6.70 3.75
C PHE A 28 -10.98 6.84 2.74
N GLY A 29 -10.35 5.73 2.32
CA GLY A 29 -9.34 5.73 1.26
C GLY A 29 -9.88 6.22 -0.08
N ALA A 30 -11.08 5.80 -0.45
CA ALA A 30 -11.75 6.27 -1.67
C ALA A 30 -12.11 7.76 -1.59
N LEU A 31 -12.63 8.23 -0.45
CA LEU A 31 -12.90 9.65 -0.21
C LEU A 31 -11.63 10.50 -0.30
N TYR A 32 -10.51 10.01 0.26
CA TYR A 32 -9.22 10.65 0.15
C TYR A 32 -8.79 10.81 -1.31
N GLN A 33 -8.88 9.75 -2.12
CA GLN A 33 -8.52 9.81 -3.54
C GLN A 33 -9.39 10.79 -4.33
N ILE A 34 -10.70 10.83 -4.06
CA ILE A 34 -11.60 11.79 -4.71
C ILE A 34 -11.23 13.22 -4.31
N ALA A 35 -10.98 13.46 -3.03
CA ALA A 35 -10.58 14.77 -2.53
C ALA A 35 -9.25 15.22 -3.17
N ASP A 36 -8.25 14.33 -3.22
CA ASP A 36 -6.94 14.61 -3.83
C ASP A 36 -7.09 14.99 -5.31
N GLY A 37 -7.83 14.20 -6.09
CA GLY A 37 -8.11 14.51 -7.49
C GLY A 37 -8.84 15.83 -7.70
N LEU A 38 -9.82 16.15 -6.84
CA LEU A 38 -10.52 17.44 -6.88
C LEU A 38 -9.61 18.62 -6.54
N PHE A 39 -8.74 18.46 -5.54
CA PHE A 39 -7.78 19.50 -5.17
C PHE A 39 -6.78 19.76 -6.29
N VAL A 40 -6.18 18.73 -6.84
CA VAL A 40 -5.22 18.86 -7.94
C VAL A 40 -5.87 19.48 -9.17
N GLY A 41 -7.04 18.97 -9.58
CA GLY A 41 -7.74 19.48 -10.76
C GLY A 41 -8.23 20.93 -10.63
N ARG A 42 -8.66 21.33 -9.42
CA ARG A 42 -9.25 22.66 -9.20
C ARG A 42 -8.24 23.76 -8.87
N PHE A 43 -7.16 23.42 -8.14
CA PHE A 43 -6.20 24.41 -7.63
C PHE A 43 -4.90 24.46 -8.42
N ILE A 44 -4.48 23.37 -9.06
CA ILE A 44 -3.22 23.31 -9.76
C ILE A 44 -3.43 23.35 -11.29
N GLY A 45 -4.56 22.79 -11.77
CA GLY A 45 -4.97 22.84 -13.16
C GLY A 45 -4.94 21.48 -13.87
N GLU A 46 -5.42 21.50 -15.12
CA GLU A 46 -5.58 20.29 -15.93
C GLU A 46 -4.25 19.62 -16.30
N ASP A 47 -3.20 20.41 -16.51
CA ASP A 47 -1.86 19.91 -16.85
C ASP A 47 -1.25 19.08 -15.72
N ALA A 48 -1.44 19.53 -14.48
CA ALA A 48 -0.99 18.79 -13.31
C ALA A 48 -1.76 17.48 -13.14
N LEU A 49 -3.06 17.48 -13.39
CA LEU A 49 -3.88 16.28 -13.35
C LEU A 49 -3.46 15.28 -14.44
N ALA A 50 -3.13 15.77 -15.64
CA ALA A 50 -2.58 14.95 -16.71
C ALA A 50 -1.23 14.33 -16.32
N ALA A 51 -0.33 15.11 -15.71
CA ALA A 51 0.97 14.62 -15.23
C ALA A 51 0.81 13.53 -14.14
N VAL A 52 -0.10 13.72 -13.18
CA VAL A 52 -0.42 12.71 -12.16
C VAL A 52 -0.92 11.42 -12.81
N ASN A 53 -1.83 11.50 -13.77
CA ASN A 53 -2.36 10.35 -14.49
C ASN A 53 -1.28 9.61 -15.30
N LEU A 54 -0.30 10.33 -15.82
CA LEU A 54 0.81 9.74 -16.56
C LEU A 54 1.73 8.89 -15.67
N ILE A 55 1.89 9.29 -14.40
CA ILE A 55 2.74 8.59 -13.41
C ILE A 55 1.95 7.45 -12.71
N MET A 56 0.62 7.44 -12.77
CA MET A 56 -0.22 6.44 -12.11
C MET A 56 0.17 4.99 -12.41
N PRO A 57 0.49 4.57 -13.64
CA PRO A 57 0.91 3.20 -13.91
C PRO A 57 2.17 2.79 -13.14
N LEU A 58 3.12 3.71 -13.00
CA LEU A 58 4.35 3.47 -12.24
C LEU A 58 4.06 3.30 -10.74
N ILE A 59 3.21 4.17 -10.19
CA ILE A 59 2.75 4.09 -8.79
C ILE A 59 2.04 2.75 -8.55
N MET A 60 1.18 2.32 -9.48
CA MET A 60 0.46 1.06 -9.39
C MET A 60 1.38 -0.15 -9.41
N MET A 61 2.48 -0.13 -10.20
CA MET A 61 3.48 -1.19 -10.19
C MET A 61 4.19 -1.29 -8.84
N VAL A 62 4.62 -0.17 -8.28
CA VAL A 62 5.27 -0.13 -6.95
C VAL A 62 4.30 -0.60 -5.86
N PHE A 63 3.05 -0.15 -5.92
CA PHE A 63 2.00 -0.54 -4.99
C PHE A 63 1.68 -2.04 -5.08
N ALA A 64 1.60 -2.60 -6.28
CA ALA A 64 1.38 -4.03 -6.50
C ALA A 64 2.51 -4.87 -5.89
N PHE A 65 3.75 -4.44 -6.06
CA PHE A 65 4.91 -5.12 -5.49
C PHE A 65 4.90 -5.08 -3.96
N ALA A 66 4.62 -3.92 -3.38
CA ALA A 66 4.49 -3.76 -1.93
C ALA A 66 3.37 -4.63 -1.35
N ASN A 67 2.21 -4.67 -2.02
CA ASN A 67 1.10 -5.54 -1.62
C ASN A 67 1.43 -7.02 -1.71
N MET A 68 2.17 -7.45 -2.72
CA MET A 68 2.61 -8.84 -2.85
C MET A 68 3.44 -9.28 -1.63
N VAL A 69 4.40 -8.45 -1.24
CA VAL A 69 5.26 -8.72 -0.06
C VAL A 69 4.43 -8.67 1.23
N ALA A 70 3.59 -7.66 1.40
CA ALA A 70 2.76 -7.48 2.59
C ALA A 70 1.76 -8.64 2.77
N THR A 71 1.10 -9.06 1.70
CA THR A 71 0.14 -10.17 1.72
C THR A 71 0.86 -11.49 2.02
N GLY A 72 1.99 -11.76 1.38
CA GLY A 72 2.80 -12.94 1.64
C GLY A 72 3.26 -13.03 3.10
N ALA A 73 3.74 -11.92 3.65
CA ALA A 73 4.14 -11.83 5.05
C ALA A 73 2.94 -12.04 5.99
N SER A 74 1.82 -11.41 5.71
CA SER A 74 0.58 -11.53 6.51
C SER A 74 0.08 -12.97 6.61
N VAL A 75 0.05 -13.68 5.49
CA VAL A 75 -0.34 -15.10 5.45
C VAL A 75 0.61 -15.95 6.29
N ARG A 76 1.93 -15.76 6.12
CA ARG A 76 2.94 -16.51 6.87
C ARG A 76 2.82 -16.27 8.39
N ILE A 77 2.66 -15.00 8.78
CA ILE A 77 2.47 -14.62 10.18
C ILE A 77 1.21 -15.27 10.76
N SER A 78 0.11 -15.25 10.02
CA SER A 78 -1.16 -15.84 10.46
C SER A 78 -1.05 -17.35 10.70
N VAL A 79 -0.34 -18.07 9.82
CA VAL A 79 -0.08 -19.51 9.99
C VAL A 79 0.76 -19.76 11.22
N LEU A 80 1.86 -19.02 11.42
CA LEU A 80 2.74 -19.18 12.58
C LEU A 80 2.04 -18.86 13.90
N LEU A 81 1.17 -17.86 13.92
CA LEU A 81 0.33 -17.57 15.08
C LEU A 81 -0.67 -18.69 15.38
N GLY A 82 -1.25 -19.30 14.34
CA GLY A 82 -2.12 -20.48 14.48
C GLY A 82 -1.38 -21.70 15.05
N GLU A 83 -0.10 -21.86 14.70
CA GLU A 83 0.81 -22.89 15.25
C GLU A 83 1.34 -22.54 16.65
N LYS A 84 0.93 -21.42 17.24
CA LYS A 84 1.41 -20.90 18.54
C LYS A 84 2.92 -20.57 18.57
N LYS A 85 3.56 -20.36 17.42
CA LYS A 85 4.97 -19.98 17.25
C LYS A 85 5.10 -18.45 17.18
N GLN A 86 4.89 -17.78 18.30
CA GLN A 86 4.91 -16.31 18.37
C GLN A 86 6.28 -15.70 18.06
N GLU A 87 7.37 -16.36 18.46
CA GLU A 87 8.73 -15.88 18.16
C GLU A 87 9.01 -15.86 16.66
N ASP A 88 8.68 -16.95 15.96
CA ASP A 88 8.85 -17.05 14.51
C ASP A 88 7.97 -16.03 13.77
N ALA A 89 6.74 -15.83 14.22
CA ALA A 89 5.85 -14.81 13.68
C ALA A 89 6.42 -13.40 13.82
N SER A 90 7.01 -13.08 14.98
CA SER A 90 7.66 -11.81 15.24
C SER A 90 8.91 -11.60 14.37
N GLN A 91 9.69 -12.65 14.13
CA GLN A 91 10.85 -12.59 13.24
C GLN A 91 10.42 -12.33 11.79
N VAL A 92 9.40 -13.03 11.28
CA VAL A 92 8.87 -12.82 9.93
C VAL A 92 8.33 -11.39 9.79
N PHE A 93 7.62 -10.87 10.79
CA PHE A 93 7.13 -9.49 10.79
C PHE A 93 8.27 -8.49 10.72
N SER A 94 9.28 -8.63 11.60
CA SER A 94 10.44 -7.74 11.64
C SER A 94 11.25 -7.78 10.36
N PHE A 95 11.43 -8.97 9.79
CA PHE A 95 12.13 -9.15 8.51
C PHE A 95 11.37 -8.47 7.37
N SER A 96 10.05 -8.68 7.29
CA SER A 96 9.21 -8.07 6.25
C SER A 96 9.21 -6.55 6.33
N LEU A 97 9.16 -6.01 7.55
CA LEU A 97 9.22 -4.56 7.78
C LEU A 97 10.55 -3.95 7.30
N LYS A 98 11.67 -4.59 7.67
CA LYS A 98 13.01 -4.17 7.22
C LYS A 98 13.16 -4.28 5.71
N PHE A 99 12.63 -5.35 5.11
CA PHE A 99 12.68 -5.57 3.68
C PHE A 99 11.90 -4.50 2.91
N ILE A 100 10.66 -4.21 3.34
CA ILE A 100 9.84 -3.16 2.72
C ILE A 100 10.51 -1.79 2.88
N PHE A 101 11.07 -1.50 4.05
CA PHE A 101 11.77 -0.25 4.28
C PHE A 101 13.00 -0.10 3.38
N LEU A 102 13.82 -1.14 3.25
CA LEU A 102 14.98 -1.14 2.37
C LEU A 102 14.58 -0.96 0.91
N MET A 103 13.57 -1.69 0.45
CA MET A 103 13.04 -1.58 -0.92
C MET A 103 12.47 -0.19 -1.19
N SER A 104 11.75 0.38 -0.23
CA SER A 104 11.23 1.75 -0.34
C SER A 104 12.34 2.79 -0.46
N CYS A 105 13.42 2.66 0.32
CA CYS A 105 14.59 3.52 0.19
C CYS A 105 15.26 3.40 -1.19
N VAL A 106 15.43 2.17 -1.69
CA VAL A 106 16.04 1.93 -3.01
C VAL A 106 15.17 2.54 -4.13
N ILE A 107 13.85 2.30 -4.08
CA ILE A 107 12.92 2.86 -5.08
C ILE A 107 12.87 4.39 -4.97
N GLY A 108 12.90 4.95 -3.76
CA GLY A 108 12.92 6.40 -3.55
C GLY A 108 14.18 7.05 -4.10
N VAL A 109 15.35 6.49 -3.82
CA VAL A 109 16.62 6.98 -4.36
C VAL A 109 16.68 6.82 -5.89
N ALA A 110 16.27 5.67 -6.41
CA ALA A 110 16.18 5.45 -7.85
C ALA A 110 15.22 6.46 -8.51
N GLY A 111 14.05 6.70 -7.88
CA GLY A 111 13.09 7.71 -8.36
C GLY A 111 13.68 9.11 -8.42
N LEU A 112 14.45 9.52 -7.42
CA LEU A 112 15.10 10.83 -7.41
C LEU A 112 16.20 10.93 -8.50
N VAL A 113 17.02 9.89 -8.65
CA VAL A 113 18.10 9.88 -9.66
C VAL A 113 17.55 9.82 -11.10
N PHE A 114 16.48 9.06 -11.30
CA PHE A 114 15.87 8.89 -12.61
C PHE A 114 14.70 9.83 -12.89
N ALA A 115 14.37 10.74 -11.95
CA ALA A 115 13.25 11.66 -12.10
C ALA A 115 13.34 12.48 -13.40
N GLU A 116 14.50 13.04 -13.72
CA GLU A 116 14.70 13.78 -14.96
C GLU A 116 14.55 12.91 -16.22
N VAL A 117 15.04 11.68 -16.16
CA VAL A 117 14.94 10.72 -17.28
C VAL A 117 13.49 10.29 -17.48
N LEU A 118 12.77 10.05 -16.36
CA LEU A 118 11.34 9.69 -16.37
C LEU A 118 10.48 10.82 -16.94
N VAL A 119 10.72 12.06 -16.53
CA VAL A 119 9.98 13.22 -17.04
C VAL A 119 10.24 13.41 -18.54
N ARG A 120 11.48 13.32 -18.99
CA ARG A 120 11.82 13.43 -20.42
C ARG A 120 11.23 12.31 -21.27
N PHE A 121 11.11 11.10 -20.72
CA PHE A 121 10.57 9.95 -21.46
C PHE A 121 9.05 9.93 -21.50
N LEU A 122 8.39 10.34 -20.40
CA LEU A 122 6.93 10.29 -20.25
C LEU A 122 6.24 11.57 -20.73
N ALA A 123 6.93 12.70 -20.69
CA ALA A 123 6.39 13.99 -21.11
C ALA A 123 7.45 14.80 -21.89
N PRO A 124 7.76 14.45 -23.16
CA PRO A 124 8.78 15.12 -23.94
C PRO A 124 8.49 16.60 -24.23
N GLY A 125 7.29 17.09 -23.98
CA GLY A 125 6.88 18.49 -24.13
C GLY A 125 6.77 19.31 -22.85
N ALA A 126 7.05 18.73 -21.68
CA ALA A 126 6.89 19.43 -20.39
C ALA A 126 8.14 20.18 -19.92
N THR A 127 9.21 20.18 -20.72
CA THR A 127 10.50 20.83 -20.41
C THR A 127 10.75 22.11 -21.20
N GLU A 128 9.79 22.59 -21.97
CA GLU A 128 9.76 23.93 -22.58
C GLU A 128 8.73 24.77 -21.82
#